data_727657bf21a0a5beadf832160a014249
#
_entry.id   727657bf21a0a5beadf832160a014249
#
_cell.length_a   1.000
_cell.length_b   1.000
_cell.length_c   1.000
_cell.angle_alpha   90.00
_cell.angle_beta   90.00
_cell.angle_gamma   90.00
#
_symmetry.space_group_name_H-M   'P 1'
#
loop_
_entity.id
_entity.type
_entity.pdbx_description
1 polymer ?
#
loop_
_entity_poly.entity_id
_entity_poly.type
_entity_poly.pdbx_seq_one_letter_code
_entity_poly.pdbx_strand_id
1 'polypeptide(L)'
;MLSAERICSTITQEELIRIRAVADFQFGNGCGYALFPDEVAVIRSKKTGKVKNIYYQKKLLATLRPKDGYLALSIEGGKRLAMIIPPPRYRVLPREDVTEFLKKGRNLFAKHVIECDPEIRPGEEVLISDSKGNMVAVGKAVLSGYEMKRFKNGVAVKIREGEGGKNEED
;
A
#
# COMPACT_ATOMS: atom_id res chain seq x y z
N MET A 1 9.27 20.49 -17.64
CA MET A 1 8.27 19.71 -18.39
C MET A 1 6.98 19.72 -17.60
N LEU A 2 5.94 20.29 -18.16
CA LEU A 2 4.62 20.32 -17.57
C LEU A 2 4.08 18.88 -17.52
N SER A 3 4.01 18.33 -16.31
CA SER A 3 3.17 17.15 -16.08
C SER A 3 1.77 17.56 -16.47
N ALA A 4 1.23 16.92 -17.52
CA ALA A 4 -0.17 17.10 -17.86
C ALA A 4 -0.97 16.87 -16.58
N GLU A 5 -1.65 17.90 -16.09
CA GLU A 5 -2.58 17.80 -14.98
C GLU A 5 -3.56 16.71 -15.37
N ARG A 6 -3.41 15.55 -14.76
CA ARG A 6 -4.33 14.45 -14.96
C ARG A 6 -5.64 14.89 -14.35
N ILE A 7 -6.62 15.19 -15.19
CA ILE A 7 -7.94 15.64 -14.74
C ILE A 7 -8.57 14.52 -13.97
N CYS A 8 -8.65 14.68 -12.64
CA CYS A 8 -9.41 13.81 -11.79
C CYS A 8 -10.90 14.02 -12.08
N SER A 9 -11.62 12.92 -12.24
CA SER A 9 -13.07 12.93 -12.39
C SER A 9 -13.76 12.49 -11.11
N THR A 10 -15.03 12.87 -10.99
CA THR A 10 -15.90 12.42 -9.89
C THR A 10 -16.13 10.91 -10.00
N ILE A 11 -16.14 10.23 -8.87
CA ILE A 11 -16.52 8.82 -8.81
C ILE A 11 -18.05 8.68 -8.76
N THR A 12 -18.57 7.67 -9.43
CA THR A 12 -19.99 7.34 -9.29
C THR A 12 -20.24 6.57 -7.98
N GLN A 13 -21.49 6.59 -7.50
CA GLN A 13 -21.86 5.87 -6.27
C GLN A 13 -21.61 4.35 -6.41
N GLU A 14 -21.93 3.77 -7.56
CA GLU A 14 -21.64 2.37 -7.84
C GLU A 14 -20.17 2.03 -7.81
N GLU A 15 -19.34 2.87 -8.41
CA GLU A 15 -17.89 2.69 -8.40
C GLU A 15 -17.32 2.81 -6.98
N LEU A 16 -17.82 3.76 -6.18
CA LEU A 16 -17.41 3.94 -4.79
C LEU A 16 -17.75 2.69 -3.95
N ILE A 17 -18.97 2.18 -4.08
CA ILE A 17 -19.38 0.94 -3.41
C ILE A 17 -18.46 -0.21 -3.82
N ARG A 18 -18.15 -0.32 -5.10
CA ARG A 18 -17.29 -1.40 -5.63
C ARG A 18 -15.87 -1.33 -5.09
N ILE A 19 -15.22 -0.16 -5.11
CA ILE A 19 -13.84 -0.05 -4.59
C ILE A 19 -13.78 -0.25 -3.07
N ARG A 20 -14.79 0.16 -2.33
CA ARG A 20 -14.92 -0.12 -0.90
C ARG A 20 -15.07 -1.61 -0.63
N ALA A 21 -15.89 -2.30 -1.41
CA ALA A 21 -16.04 -3.74 -1.29
C ALA A 21 -14.72 -4.49 -1.56
N VAL A 22 -13.93 -4.04 -2.53
CA VAL A 22 -12.59 -4.60 -2.79
C VAL A 22 -11.66 -4.38 -1.59
N ALA A 23 -11.67 -3.18 -0.99
CA ALA A 23 -10.87 -2.89 0.19
C ALA A 23 -11.30 -3.74 1.41
N ASP A 24 -12.59 -3.91 1.63
CA ASP A 24 -13.12 -4.76 2.70
C ASP A 24 -12.73 -6.23 2.50
N PHE A 25 -12.82 -6.72 1.28
CA PHE A 25 -12.38 -8.08 0.93
C PHE A 25 -10.88 -8.27 1.15
N GLN A 26 -10.07 -7.29 0.74
CA GLN A 26 -8.61 -7.38 0.77
C GLN A 26 -8.03 -7.18 2.18
N PHE A 27 -8.57 -6.25 2.97
CA PHE A 27 -7.99 -5.80 4.24
C PHE A 27 -8.85 -6.09 5.46
N GLY A 28 -10.13 -6.37 5.26
CA GLY A 28 -11.08 -6.62 6.33
C GLY A 28 -12.23 -5.61 6.36
N ASN A 29 -13.31 -6.01 6.99
CA ASN A 29 -14.55 -5.25 7.04
C ASN A 29 -14.34 -3.85 7.65
N GLY A 30 -14.90 -2.84 7.04
CA GLY A 30 -14.76 -1.43 7.43
C GLY A 30 -13.57 -0.69 6.81
N CYS A 31 -12.61 -1.41 6.22
CA CYS A 31 -11.44 -0.81 5.58
C CYS A 31 -11.81 0.03 4.36
N GLY A 32 -12.87 -0.32 3.66
CA GLY A 32 -13.35 0.42 2.49
C GLY A 32 -13.75 1.86 2.83
N TYR A 33 -14.48 2.06 3.90
CA TYR A 33 -14.86 3.39 4.35
C TYR A 33 -13.68 4.20 4.89
N ALA A 34 -12.79 3.56 5.62
CA ALA A 34 -11.60 4.22 6.15
C ALA A 34 -10.64 4.65 5.05
N LEU A 35 -10.47 3.80 4.03
CA LEU A 35 -9.56 4.06 2.92
C LEU A 35 -10.15 5.09 1.94
N PHE A 36 -11.44 5.00 1.63
CA PHE A 36 -12.11 5.80 0.60
C PHE A 36 -13.28 6.61 1.15
N PRO A 37 -13.05 7.88 1.58
CA PRO A 37 -14.15 8.80 1.89
C PRO A 37 -15.04 9.09 0.67
N ASP A 38 -16.20 9.73 0.90
CA ASP A 38 -17.16 10.01 -0.17
C ASP A 38 -16.61 10.97 -1.24
N GLU A 39 -15.69 11.85 -0.85
CA GLU A 39 -15.12 12.90 -1.69
C GLU A 39 -13.88 12.46 -2.48
N VAL A 40 -13.66 11.16 -2.65
CA VAL A 40 -12.55 10.69 -3.48
C VAL A 40 -12.76 11.07 -4.95
N ALA A 41 -11.66 11.42 -5.60
CA ALA A 41 -11.59 11.66 -7.04
C ALA A 41 -10.80 10.52 -7.70
N VAL A 42 -11.09 10.27 -8.97
CA VAL A 42 -10.48 9.15 -9.69
C VAL A 42 -9.86 9.57 -11.02
N ILE A 43 -8.81 8.87 -11.39
CA ILE A 43 -8.31 8.84 -12.76
C ILE A 43 -8.70 7.50 -13.37
N ARG A 44 -9.27 7.54 -14.57
CA ARG A 44 -9.70 6.35 -15.28
C ARG A 44 -8.67 5.91 -16.31
N SER A 45 -8.64 4.63 -16.59
CA SER A 45 -7.85 4.08 -17.69
C SER A 45 -8.37 4.63 -19.03
N LYS A 46 -7.49 5.21 -19.83
CA LYS A 46 -7.83 5.67 -21.19
C LYS A 46 -8.30 4.53 -22.08
N LYS A 47 -7.81 3.31 -21.86
CA LYS A 47 -8.12 2.13 -22.66
C LYS A 47 -9.48 1.53 -22.33
N THR A 48 -9.86 1.51 -21.05
CA THR A 48 -11.03 0.76 -20.57
C THR A 48 -12.12 1.62 -19.94
N GLY A 49 -11.82 2.90 -19.67
CA GLY A 49 -12.74 3.79 -18.93
C GLY A 49 -12.91 3.45 -17.44
N LYS A 50 -12.33 2.34 -16.98
CA LYS A 50 -12.46 1.89 -15.58
C LYS A 50 -11.58 2.70 -14.64
N VAL A 51 -12.02 2.81 -13.38
CA VAL A 51 -11.25 3.44 -12.30
C VAL A 51 -9.87 2.80 -12.23
N LYS A 52 -8.83 3.64 -12.21
CA LYS A 52 -7.44 3.21 -12.10
C LYS A 52 -6.80 3.73 -10.83
N ASN A 53 -6.73 5.04 -10.65
CA ASN A 53 -6.11 5.69 -9.51
C ASN A 53 -7.17 6.41 -8.68
N ILE A 54 -7.07 6.31 -7.37
CA ILE A 54 -8.04 6.89 -6.43
C ILE A 54 -7.31 7.90 -5.55
N TYR A 55 -7.81 9.14 -5.54
CA TYR A 55 -7.22 10.27 -4.84
C TYR A 55 -8.17 10.84 -3.79
N TYR A 56 -7.60 11.36 -2.74
CA TYR A 56 -8.30 12.18 -1.76
C TYR A 56 -7.45 13.41 -1.43
N GLN A 57 -8.04 14.60 -1.50
CA GLN A 57 -7.32 15.88 -1.29
C GLN A 57 -5.99 15.97 -2.08
N LYS A 58 -6.05 15.61 -3.36
CA LYS A 58 -4.92 15.57 -4.30
C LYS A 58 -3.82 14.54 -4.00
N LYS A 59 -4.00 13.71 -2.95
CA LYS A 59 -3.06 12.65 -2.60
C LYS A 59 -3.56 11.30 -3.12
N LEU A 60 -2.69 10.55 -3.77
CA LEU A 60 -2.99 9.18 -4.20
C LEU A 60 -3.18 8.30 -2.97
N LEU A 61 -4.30 7.58 -2.91
CA LEU A 61 -4.57 6.58 -1.86
C LEU A 61 -4.23 5.18 -2.33
N ALA A 62 -4.70 4.82 -3.51
CA ALA A 62 -4.49 3.49 -4.06
C ALA A 62 -4.63 3.47 -5.57
N THR A 63 -4.08 2.43 -6.18
CA THR A 63 -4.27 2.09 -7.59
C THR A 63 -4.99 0.76 -7.67
N LEU A 64 -6.08 0.71 -8.44
CA LEU A 64 -6.78 -0.53 -8.75
C LEU A 64 -6.03 -1.24 -9.88
N ARG A 65 -5.46 -2.40 -9.56
CA ARG A 65 -4.64 -3.15 -10.53
C ARG A 65 -5.53 -3.82 -11.59
N PRO A 66 -5.28 -3.59 -12.88
CA PRO A 66 -6.11 -4.18 -13.93
C PRO A 66 -5.96 -5.70 -14.04
N LYS A 67 -4.83 -6.25 -13.60
CA LYS A 67 -4.52 -7.68 -13.71
C LYS A 67 -5.39 -8.56 -12.82
N ASP A 68 -5.63 -8.14 -11.59
CA ASP A 68 -6.28 -8.96 -10.58
C ASP A 68 -7.42 -8.24 -9.83
N GLY A 69 -7.59 -6.95 -10.08
CA GLY A 69 -8.64 -6.14 -9.43
C GLY A 69 -8.35 -5.77 -7.98
N TYR A 70 -7.18 -6.08 -7.45
CA TYR A 70 -6.78 -5.69 -6.10
C TYR A 70 -6.21 -4.27 -6.05
N LEU A 71 -6.23 -3.71 -4.85
CA LEU A 71 -5.68 -2.39 -4.56
C LEU A 71 -4.18 -2.49 -4.25
N ALA A 72 -3.42 -1.61 -4.89
CA ALA A 72 -2.04 -1.33 -4.55
C ALA A 72 -2.00 -0.01 -3.80
N LEU A 73 -1.56 -0.02 -2.54
CA LEU A 73 -1.56 1.14 -1.67
C LEU A 73 -0.44 2.12 -2.00
N SER A 74 -0.73 3.41 -1.84
CA SER A 74 0.26 4.45 -1.65
C SER A 74 0.62 4.58 -0.16
N ILE A 75 1.60 5.40 0.15
CA ILE A 75 1.93 5.77 1.54
C ILE A 75 0.70 6.38 2.26
N GLU A 76 -0.03 7.27 1.60
CA GLU A 76 -1.21 7.91 2.19
C GLU A 76 -2.35 6.91 2.42
N GLY A 77 -2.57 5.98 1.49
CA GLY A 77 -3.50 4.88 1.69
C GLY A 77 -3.09 3.97 2.84
N GLY A 78 -1.80 3.64 2.93
CA GLY A 78 -1.24 2.87 4.03
C GLY A 78 -1.43 3.54 5.40
N LYS A 79 -1.20 4.85 5.49
CA LYS A 79 -1.44 5.62 6.72
C LYS A 79 -2.91 5.56 7.16
N ARG A 80 -3.84 5.69 6.22
CA ARG A 80 -5.28 5.58 6.53
C ARG A 80 -5.66 4.20 7.05
N LEU A 81 -5.19 3.15 6.42
CA LEU A 81 -5.41 1.77 6.90
C LEU A 81 -4.78 1.52 8.26
N ALA A 82 -3.58 2.06 8.48
CA ALA A 82 -2.87 1.93 9.75
C ALA A 82 -3.65 2.49 10.95
N MET A 83 -4.55 3.45 10.73
CA MET A 83 -5.38 4.05 11.79
C MET A 83 -6.47 3.11 12.30
N ILE A 84 -6.93 2.16 11.48
CA ILE A 84 -8.05 1.28 11.84
C ILE A 84 -7.66 -0.18 11.98
N ILE A 85 -6.62 -0.63 11.29
CA ILE A 85 -6.12 -1.99 11.40
C ILE A 85 -5.08 -2.04 12.54
N PRO A 86 -5.39 -2.71 13.66
CA PRO A 86 -4.46 -2.77 14.77
C PRO A 86 -3.22 -3.62 14.43
N PRO A 87 -2.04 -3.26 14.95
CA PRO A 87 -0.87 -4.14 14.89
C PRO A 87 -1.16 -5.50 15.55
N PRO A 88 -0.54 -6.59 15.11
CA PRO A 88 0.49 -6.68 14.06
C PRO A 88 -0.05 -6.82 12.63
N ARG A 89 -1.36 -6.79 12.45
CA ARG A 89 -2.01 -7.09 11.16
C ARG A 89 -1.42 -6.28 10.00
N TYR A 90 -0.98 -6.98 8.96
CA TYR A 90 -0.29 -6.45 7.77
C TYR A 90 0.99 -5.65 8.05
N ARG A 91 1.53 -5.68 9.27
CA ARG A 91 2.73 -4.91 9.64
C ARG A 91 4.00 -5.74 9.47
N VAL A 92 5.05 -5.04 9.05
CA VAL A 92 6.41 -5.54 9.08
C VAL A 92 7.27 -4.47 9.77
N LEU A 93 8.00 -4.88 10.80
CA LEU A 93 8.92 -4.05 11.54
C LEU A 93 10.35 -4.36 11.09
N PRO A 94 11.01 -3.44 10.41
CA PRO A 94 12.40 -3.59 10.00
C PRO A 94 13.36 -3.18 11.13
N ARG A 95 14.62 -3.56 10.97
CA ARG A 95 15.71 -2.98 11.76
C ARG A 95 15.78 -1.47 11.53
N GLU A 96 16.13 -0.74 12.57
CA GLU A 96 16.18 0.72 12.53
C GLU A 96 17.24 1.25 11.55
N ASP A 97 18.39 0.57 11.45
CA ASP A 97 19.48 0.95 10.56
C ASP A 97 19.17 0.91 9.06
N VAL A 98 18.10 0.22 8.65
CA VAL A 98 17.68 0.17 7.24
C VAL A 98 16.49 1.08 6.92
N THR A 99 15.89 1.73 7.91
CA THR A 99 14.68 2.53 7.76
C THR A 99 14.84 3.63 6.71
N GLU A 100 15.96 4.34 6.70
CA GLU A 100 16.22 5.41 5.73
C GLU A 100 16.33 4.90 4.28
N PHE A 101 16.80 3.68 4.08
CA PHE A 101 16.82 3.05 2.76
C PHE A 101 15.40 2.68 2.28
N LEU A 102 14.56 2.21 3.20
CA LEU A 102 13.17 1.87 2.90
C LEU A 102 12.34 3.10 2.57
N LYS A 103 12.58 4.22 3.26
CA LYS A 103 11.95 5.51 2.96
C LYS A 103 12.28 6.01 1.54
N LYS A 104 13.44 5.61 1.01
CA LYS A 104 13.86 5.91 -0.38
C LYS A 104 13.38 4.87 -1.39
N GLY A 105 12.51 3.94 -0.99
CA GLY A 105 11.92 2.93 -1.88
C GLY A 105 12.79 1.69 -2.10
N ARG A 106 13.87 1.48 -1.35
CA ARG A 106 14.68 0.25 -1.44
C ARG A 106 13.94 -0.94 -0.85
N ASN A 107 14.10 -2.12 -1.44
CA ASN A 107 13.46 -3.34 -0.98
C ASN A 107 13.92 -3.77 0.41
N LEU A 108 13.00 -4.34 1.19
CA LEU A 108 13.29 -4.92 2.49
C LEU A 108 13.72 -6.38 2.34
N PHE A 109 14.93 -6.68 2.79
CA PHE A 109 15.46 -8.04 2.83
C PHE A 109 15.09 -8.76 4.12
N ALA A 110 14.90 -10.08 4.05
CA ALA A 110 14.48 -10.91 5.17
C ALA A 110 15.38 -10.76 6.41
N LYS A 111 16.70 -10.67 6.21
CA LYS A 111 17.68 -10.49 7.29
C LYS A 111 17.49 -9.20 8.11
N HIS A 112 16.72 -8.25 7.60
CA HIS A 112 16.45 -6.97 8.27
C HIS A 112 15.07 -6.88 8.91
N VAL A 113 14.26 -7.94 8.82
CA VAL A 113 12.96 -8.03 9.49
C VAL A 113 13.15 -8.43 10.95
N ILE A 114 12.67 -7.60 11.87
CA ILE A 114 12.65 -7.90 13.31
C ILE A 114 11.38 -8.65 13.68
N GLU A 115 10.23 -8.07 13.34
CA GLU A 115 8.90 -8.59 13.61
C GLU A 115 8.00 -8.41 12.39
N CYS A 116 7.03 -9.27 12.24
CA CYS A 116 5.96 -9.12 11.25
C CYS A 116 4.72 -9.87 11.67
N ASP A 117 3.60 -9.51 11.05
CA ASP A 117 2.37 -10.30 11.14
C ASP A 117 2.63 -11.71 10.56
N PRO A 118 2.47 -12.78 11.37
CA PRO A 118 2.71 -14.14 10.91
C PRO A 118 1.72 -14.60 9.84
N GLU A 119 0.55 -13.95 9.75
CA GLU A 119 -0.51 -14.28 8.79
C GLU A 119 -0.30 -13.66 7.39
N ILE A 120 0.74 -12.84 7.19
CA ILE A 120 1.07 -12.29 5.88
C ILE A 120 1.33 -13.43 4.88
N ARG A 121 0.70 -13.31 3.72
CA ARG A 121 0.90 -14.23 2.60
C ARG A 121 1.66 -13.55 1.46
N PRO A 122 2.44 -14.30 0.67
CA PRO A 122 3.08 -13.74 -0.52
C PRO A 122 2.04 -13.09 -1.43
N GLY A 123 2.38 -11.90 -1.93
CA GLY A 123 1.50 -11.12 -2.81
C GLY A 123 0.58 -10.12 -2.10
N GLU A 124 0.45 -10.20 -0.78
CA GLU A 124 -0.35 -9.22 -0.02
C GLU A 124 0.34 -7.86 0.11
N GLU A 125 -0.48 -6.82 0.22
CA GLU A 125 -0.03 -5.48 0.58
C GLU A 125 0.40 -5.47 2.05
N VAL A 126 1.55 -4.86 2.32
CA VAL A 126 2.09 -4.75 3.68
C VAL A 126 2.50 -3.33 4.00
N LEU A 127 2.40 -3.01 5.28
CA LEU A 127 2.72 -1.72 5.86
C LEU A 127 4.01 -1.86 6.65
N ILE A 128 5.05 -1.13 6.24
CA ILE A 128 6.31 -1.09 6.97
C ILE A 128 6.23 0.04 7.98
N SER A 129 6.37 -0.29 9.25
CA SER A 129 6.34 0.68 10.35
C SER A 129 7.62 0.60 11.17
N ASP A 130 8.04 1.73 11.72
CA ASP A 130 9.15 1.75 12.68
C ASP A 130 8.69 1.29 14.08
N SER A 131 9.63 1.22 15.03
CA SER A 131 9.36 0.82 16.41
C SER A 131 8.41 1.77 17.17
N LYS A 132 8.23 2.99 16.68
CA LYS A 132 7.31 3.99 17.22
C LYS A 132 5.92 3.94 16.56
N GLY A 133 5.73 3.07 15.58
CA GLY A 133 4.49 2.95 14.82
C GLY A 133 4.34 3.93 13.66
N ASN A 134 5.38 4.70 13.32
CA ASN A 134 5.34 5.58 12.16
C ASN A 134 5.44 4.78 10.86
N MET A 135 4.68 5.21 9.85
CA MET A 135 4.75 4.61 8.51
C MET A 135 6.10 4.93 7.85
N VAL A 136 6.79 3.91 7.41
CA VAL A 136 8.08 4.01 6.71
C VAL A 136 7.90 3.80 5.22
N ALA A 137 7.16 2.77 4.85
CA ALA A 137 6.96 2.38 3.46
C ALA A 137 5.72 1.49 3.31
N VAL A 138 5.28 1.34 2.08
CA VAL A 138 4.28 0.35 1.68
C VAL A 138 4.83 -0.49 0.54
N GLY A 139 4.40 -1.73 0.45
CA GLY A 139 4.86 -2.61 -0.60
C GLY A 139 4.08 -3.91 -0.66
N LYS A 140 4.64 -4.84 -1.41
CA LYS A 140 4.07 -6.17 -1.63
C LYS A 140 4.96 -7.23 -1.00
N ALA A 141 4.38 -8.09 -0.18
CA ALA A 141 5.08 -9.22 0.40
C ALA A 141 5.57 -10.19 -0.69
N VAL A 142 6.83 -10.53 -0.65
CA VAL A 142 7.43 -11.58 -1.50
C VAL A 142 7.44 -12.90 -0.72
N LEU A 143 7.78 -12.83 0.56
CA LEU A 143 7.77 -13.94 1.49
C LEU A 143 6.52 -13.90 2.37
N SER A 144 6.12 -15.06 2.89
CA SER A 144 5.14 -15.13 3.98
C SER A 144 5.71 -14.57 5.28
N GLY A 145 4.84 -14.18 6.22
CA GLY A 145 5.28 -13.72 7.55
C GLY A 145 6.15 -14.74 8.26
N TYR A 146 5.82 -16.02 8.12
CA TYR A 146 6.63 -17.12 8.66
C TYR A 146 8.03 -17.18 8.05
N GLU A 147 8.16 -17.04 6.73
CA GLU A 147 9.44 -17.06 6.02
C GLU A 147 10.27 -15.82 6.30
N MET A 148 9.66 -14.64 6.41
CA MET A 148 10.35 -13.38 6.75
C MET A 148 11.15 -13.48 8.04
N LYS A 149 10.62 -14.21 9.03
CA LYS A 149 11.27 -14.41 10.33
C LYS A 149 12.39 -15.45 10.31
N ARG A 150 12.40 -16.33 9.32
CA ARG A 150 13.32 -17.49 9.27
C ARG A 150 14.39 -17.36 8.22
N PHE A 151 14.10 -16.71 7.10
CA PHE A 151 15.06 -16.58 6.01
C PHE A 151 16.12 -15.52 6.35
N LYS A 152 17.37 -15.87 6.06
CA LYS A 152 18.51 -14.96 6.24
C LYS A 152 18.86 -14.22 4.95
N ASN A 153 18.31 -14.65 3.83
CA ASN A 153 18.57 -14.11 2.50
C ASN A 153 17.27 -13.88 1.73
N GLY A 154 17.36 -13.06 0.71
CA GLY A 154 16.24 -12.78 -0.18
C GLY A 154 15.43 -11.55 0.22
N VAL A 155 14.64 -11.08 -0.73
CA VAL A 155 13.72 -9.95 -0.56
C VAL A 155 12.49 -10.44 0.19
N ALA A 156 12.19 -9.83 1.32
CA ALA A 156 10.97 -10.08 2.09
C ALA A 156 9.80 -9.27 1.56
N VAL A 157 10.03 -7.98 1.29
CA VAL A 157 9.03 -7.05 0.77
C VAL A 157 9.61 -6.25 -0.39
N LYS A 158 8.92 -6.25 -1.51
CA LYS A 158 9.19 -5.33 -2.61
C LYS A 158 8.49 -4.01 -2.30
N ILE A 159 9.27 -2.99 -1.98
CA ILE A 159 8.75 -1.66 -1.65
C ILE A 159 8.23 -1.00 -2.92
N ARG A 160 7.04 -0.43 -2.83
CA ARG A 160 6.43 0.37 -3.90
C ARG A 160 6.67 1.85 -3.68
N GLU A 161 6.51 2.30 -2.44
CA GLU A 161 6.64 3.71 -2.08
C GLU A 161 7.16 3.82 -0.65
N GLY A 162 8.19 4.62 -0.46
CA GLY A 162 8.67 5.02 0.86
C GLY A 162 8.12 6.38 1.26
N GLU A 163 8.21 6.72 2.55
CA GLU A 163 7.79 8.03 3.04
C GLU A 163 8.57 9.20 2.39
N GLY A 164 9.78 8.95 1.91
CA GLY A 164 10.61 9.92 1.18
C GLY A 164 10.28 10.06 -0.31
N GLY A 165 9.30 9.32 -0.82
CA GLY A 165 8.87 9.33 -2.22
C GLY A 165 8.98 7.98 -2.92
N LYS A 166 8.67 7.98 -4.22
CA LYS A 166 8.77 6.78 -5.06
C LYS A 166 10.22 6.52 -5.44
N ASN A 167 10.55 5.23 -5.62
CA ASN A 167 11.79 4.83 -6.23
C ASN A 167 11.80 5.28 -7.70
N GLU A 168 12.78 6.08 -8.12
CA GLU A 168 12.90 6.58 -9.51
C GLU A 168 13.46 5.53 -10.47
N GLU A 169 13.72 4.30 -10.01
CA GLU A 169 14.35 3.22 -10.77
C GLU A 169 13.36 2.19 -11.36
N ASP A 170 12.05 2.51 -11.46
CA ASP A 170 11.05 1.66 -12.15
C ASP A 170 10.45 2.34 -13.38
#